data_fbcd8d8881e160c02869394be1ba7f04
#
_entry.id   fbcd8d8881e160c02869394be1ba7f04
#
_cell.length_a   1.000
_cell.length_b   1.000
_cell.length_c   1.000
_cell.angle_alpha   90.00
_cell.angle_beta   90.00
_cell.angle_gamma   90.00
#
_symmetry.space_group_name_H-M   'P 1'
#
loop_
_entity.id
_entity.type
_entity.pdbx_description
1 polymer ?
#
loop_
_entity_poly.entity_id
_entity_poly.type
_entity_poly.pdbx_seq_one_letter_code
_entity_poly.pdbx_strand_id
1 'polypeptide(L)'
;MGIIVSIIALLLSSSAAYAQTPLVERIRFTEYGIYTVDRDVQGRDVLGINRAAATNVRHAATLRTIPAQIGTTFGFRYEVVGRAHAAPVELRQVVIFPSPGLTPSSSSKPVRQDEFVLQARIGETSYASYTLEDAFELVPGEWVFEIWQGNRKLATQTFRVERMSNACDPCEGF
;
A
#
# COMPACT_ATOMS: atom_id res chain seq x y z
N MET A 1 -74.09 -25.70 -7.89
CA MET A 1 -73.09 -26.24 -6.97
C MET A 1 -71.72 -25.87 -7.55
N GLY A 2 -71.23 -24.69 -7.19
CA GLY A 2 -69.99 -24.11 -7.73
C GLY A 2 -68.88 -24.22 -6.69
N ILE A 3 -67.78 -24.85 -7.12
CA ILE A 3 -66.56 -25.03 -6.31
C ILE A 3 -65.66 -23.83 -6.57
N ILE A 4 -65.43 -22.99 -5.54
CA ILE A 4 -64.46 -21.91 -5.56
C ILE A 4 -63.12 -22.50 -5.16
N VAL A 5 -62.19 -22.59 -6.12
CA VAL A 5 -60.77 -22.95 -5.85
C VAL A 5 -60.01 -21.68 -5.52
N SER A 6 -59.70 -21.50 -4.23
CA SER A 6 -58.80 -20.42 -3.76
C SER A 6 -57.34 -20.79 -4.03
N ILE A 7 -56.69 -20.09 -4.94
CA ILE A 7 -55.25 -20.20 -5.18
C ILE A 7 -54.56 -19.24 -4.23
N ILE A 8 -53.91 -19.80 -3.18
CA ILE A 8 -53.02 -19.02 -2.29
C ILE A 8 -51.67 -18.94 -3.00
N ALA A 9 -51.35 -17.74 -3.53
CA ALA A 9 -50.03 -17.45 -4.06
C ALA A 9 -49.04 -17.19 -2.90
N LEU A 10 -48.12 -18.12 -2.68
CA LEU A 10 -47.03 -18.00 -1.68
C LEU A 10 -45.93 -17.11 -2.27
N LEU A 11 -45.87 -15.83 -1.86
CA LEU A 11 -44.79 -14.91 -2.21
C LEU A 11 -43.53 -15.26 -1.40
N LEU A 12 -42.60 -15.97 -2.02
CA LEU A 12 -41.25 -16.18 -1.50
C LEU A 12 -40.45 -14.87 -1.61
N SER A 13 -40.41 -14.10 -0.51
CA SER A 13 -39.52 -12.95 -0.38
C SER A 13 -38.09 -13.42 -0.23
N SER A 14 -37.31 -13.40 -1.30
CA SER A 14 -35.87 -13.64 -1.25
C SER A 14 -35.18 -12.42 -0.61
N SER A 15 -34.90 -12.50 0.68
CA SER A 15 -34.05 -11.52 1.37
C SER A 15 -32.60 -11.68 0.89
N ALA A 16 -32.12 -10.80 0.02
CA ALA A 16 -30.73 -10.71 -0.31
C ALA A 16 -29.96 -10.27 0.95
N ALA A 17 -29.27 -11.18 1.60
CA ALA A 17 -28.36 -10.87 2.69
C ALA A 17 -27.17 -10.08 2.09
N TYR A 18 -27.15 -8.78 2.29
CA TYR A 18 -25.98 -7.97 1.99
C TYR A 18 -24.87 -8.39 2.95
N ALA A 19 -23.85 -9.07 2.43
CA ALA A 19 -22.66 -9.38 3.19
C ALA A 19 -21.99 -8.06 3.57
N GLN A 20 -22.05 -7.70 4.85
CA GLN A 20 -21.38 -6.52 5.35
C GLN A 20 -19.87 -6.73 5.27
N THR A 21 -19.17 -5.81 4.62
CA THR A 21 -17.69 -5.82 4.60
C THR A 21 -17.18 -5.77 6.04
N PRO A 22 -16.32 -6.72 6.46
CA PRO A 22 -15.76 -6.73 7.79
C PRO A 22 -15.06 -5.42 8.11
N LEU A 23 -15.39 -4.81 9.27
CA LEU A 23 -14.84 -3.53 9.65
C LEU A 23 -13.47 -3.71 10.31
N VAL A 24 -12.45 -3.09 9.73
CA VAL A 24 -11.15 -2.93 10.36
C VAL A 24 -11.25 -1.82 11.41
N GLU A 25 -10.90 -2.10 12.64
CA GLU A 25 -10.94 -1.10 13.73
C GLU A 25 -9.74 -0.16 13.65
N ARG A 26 -8.53 -0.72 13.47
CA ARG A 26 -7.28 0.03 13.34
C ARG A 26 -6.19 -0.81 12.65
N ILE A 27 -5.13 -0.12 12.25
CA ILE A 27 -3.86 -0.69 11.82
C ILE A 27 -2.87 -0.55 12.99
N ARG A 28 -2.16 -1.62 13.32
CA ARG A 28 -1.09 -1.62 14.30
C ARG A 28 0.23 -1.87 13.60
N PHE A 29 1.09 -0.86 13.52
CA PHE A 29 2.44 -1.02 12.99
C PHE A 29 3.26 -1.96 13.89
N THR A 30 3.90 -2.94 13.30
CA THR A 30 4.77 -3.90 14.00
C THR A 30 6.23 -3.67 13.69
N GLU A 31 6.55 -3.16 12.49
CA GLU A 31 7.90 -2.98 12.01
C GLU A 31 7.91 -1.93 10.88
N TYR A 32 8.96 -1.15 10.74
CA TYR A 32 9.13 -0.20 9.63
C TYR A 32 10.61 0.00 9.30
N GLY A 33 10.88 0.47 8.09
CA GLY A 33 12.24 0.83 7.65
C GLY A 33 12.59 0.28 6.29
N ILE A 34 13.84 -0.16 6.15
CA ILE A 34 14.39 -0.75 4.93
C ILE A 34 14.21 -2.27 4.96
N TYR A 35 13.88 -2.82 3.80
CA TYR A 35 13.68 -4.25 3.59
C TYR A 35 14.53 -4.76 2.45
N THR A 36 14.94 -6.03 2.55
CA THR A 36 15.40 -6.81 1.42
C THR A 36 14.24 -7.69 0.94
N VAL A 37 14.03 -7.73 -0.37
CA VAL A 37 12.94 -8.47 -0.99
C VAL A 37 13.43 -9.17 -2.23
N ASP A 38 12.91 -10.38 -2.50
CA ASP A 38 12.99 -10.98 -3.81
C ASP A 38 11.78 -10.49 -4.61
N ARG A 39 11.99 -10.08 -5.85
CA ARG A 39 10.95 -9.43 -6.66
C ARG A 39 10.71 -10.22 -7.94
N ASP A 40 9.44 -10.46 -8.18
CA ASP A 40 8.99 -10.94 -9.48
C ASP A 40 8.34 -9.75 -10.22
N VAL A 41 9.04 -9.23 -11.23
CA VAL A 41 8.62 -8.04 -11.98
C VAL A 41 7.46 -8.42 -12.88
N GLN A 42 6.26 -7.91 -12.58
CA GLN A 42 5.04 -8.17 -13.34
C GLN A 42 4.78 -7.14 -14.46
N GLY A 43 5.67 -6.17 -14.62
CA GLY A 43 5.56 -5.09 -15.62
C GLY A 43 5.32 -3.72 -15.01
N ARG A 44 5.07 -2.73 -15.89
CA ARG A 44 4.75 -1.36 -15.49
C ARG A 44 3.26 -1.09 -15.62
N ASP A 45 2.75 -0.29 -14.72
CA ASP A 45 1.36 0.19 -14.81
C ASP A 45 1.21 1.35 -15.80
N VAL A 46 -0.01 1.91 -15.88
CA VAL A 46 -0.34 3.04 -16.75
C VAL A 46 0.41 4.33 -16.38
N LEU A 47 0.95 4.42 -15.17
CA LEU A 47 1.77 5.54 -14.69
C LEU A 47 3.25 5.34 -15.00
N GLY A 48 3.65 4.17 -15.51
CA GLY A 48 5.04 3.79 -15.78
C GLY A 48 5.80 3.34 -14.54
N ILE A 49 5.10 3.10 -13.43
CA ILE A 49 5.66 2.60 -12.17
C ILE A 49 5.67 1.07 -12.21
N ASN A 50 6.78 0.45 -11.79
CA ASN A 50 6.89 -0.99 -11.76
C ASN A 50 5.92 -1.62 -10.75
N ARG A 51 5.26 -2.68 -11.19
CA ARG A 51 4.41 -3.54 -10.36
C ARG A 51 5.12 -4.89 -10.19
N ALA A 52 5.66 -5.11 -9.00
CA ALA A 52 6.31 -6.37 -8.68
C ALA A 52 5.73 -6.94 -7.39
N ALA A 53 5.47 -8.24 -7.40
CA ALA A 53 5.19 -8.97 -6.18
C ALA A 53 6.49 -9.11 -5.38
N ALA A 54 6.49 -8.68 -4.13
CA ALA A 54 7.61 -8.89 -3.22
C ALA A 54 7.46 -10.25 -2.54
N THR A 55 8.49 -11.08 -2.64
CA THR A 55 8.61 -12.35 -1.91
C THR A 55 9.83 -12.29 -0.99
N ASN A 56 9.92 -13.22 -0.04
CA ASN A 56 11.05 -13.31 0.90
C ASN A 56 11.38 -11.97 1.59
N VAL A 57 10.34 -11.24 2.00
CA VAL A 57 10.44 -9.93 2.63
C VAL A 57 11.15 -10.04 3.98
N ARG A 58 12.33 -9.42 4.12
CA ARG A 58 13.12 -9.42 5.35
C ARG A 58 13.42 -7.98 5.78
N HIS A 59 13.21 -7.68 7.04
CA HIS A 59 13.58 -6.39 7.60
C HIS A 59 15.10 -6.27 7.69
N ALA A 60 15.66 -5.20 7.17
CA ALA A 60 17.10 -4.95 7.14
C ALA A 60 17.51 -3.87 8.15
N ALA A 61 16.73 -2.80 8.28
CA ALA A 61 17.05 -1.70 9.22
C ALA A 61 15.80 -0.90 9.60
N THR A 62 15.70 -0.51 10.87
CA THR A 62 14.66 0.38 11.37
C THR A 62 15.08 1.83 11.17
N LEU A 63 14.67 2.43 10.05
CA LEU A 63 15.01 3.79 9.66
C LEU A 63 13.78 4.53 9.15
N ARG A 64 13.72 5.84 9.41
CA ARG A 64 12.75 6.75 8.78
C ARG A 64 13.37 7.61 7.69
N THR A 65 14.70 7.76 7.74
CA THR A 65 15.49 8.40 6.69
C THR A 65 16.03 7.33 5.75
N ILE A 66 15.62 7.42 4.50
CA ILE A 66 15.84 6.41 3.47
C ILE A 66 16.80 6.96 2.43
N PRO A 67 17.88 6.24 2.08
CA PRO A 67 18.78 6.68 1.01
C PRO A 67 18.06 6.65 -0.34
N ALA A 68 18.18 7.74 -1.10
CA ALA A 68 17.69 7.84 -2.48
C ALA A 68 18.63 7.04 -3.40
N GLN A 69 18.49 5.73 -3.39
CA GLN A 69 19.30 4.80 -4.18
C GLN A 69 18.40 3.79 -4.88
N ILE A 70 18.70 3.51 -6.15
CA ILE A 70 18.00 2.47 -6.92
C ILE A 70 18.14 1.11 -6.20
N GLY A 71 17.05 0.38 -6.11
CA GLY A 71 16.93 -0.91 -5.42
C GLY A 71 16.55 -0.79 -3.93
N THR A 72 16.55 0.41 -3.35
CA THR A 72 16.11 0.58 -1.96
C THR A 72 14.63 0.32 -1.83
N THR A 73 14.27 -0.67 -1.02
CA THR A 73 12.89 -0.98 -0.64
C THR A 73 12.64 -0.51 0.78
N PHE A 74 11.60 0.30 1.00
CA PHE A 74 11.22 0.79 2.31
C PHE A 74 9.71 0.72 2.51
N GLY A 75 9.30 0.60 3.77
CA GLY A 75 7.90 0.43 4.11
C GLY A 75 7.71 -0.02 5.55
N PHE A 76 6.66 -0.78 5.79
CA PHE A 76 6.31 -1.25 7.12
C PHE A 76 5.51 -2.55 7.08
N ARG A 77 5.60 -3.30 8.19
CA ARG A 77 4.65 -4.37 8.51
C ARG A 77 3.59 -3.87 9.47
N TYR A 78 2.40 -4.39 9.34
CA TYR A 78 1.29 -4.01 10.18
C TYR A 78 0.32 -5.17 10.39
N GLU A 79 -0.36 -5.14 11.52
CA GLU A 79 -1.47 -6.03 11.82
C GLU A 79 -2.78 -5.31 11.56
N VAL A 80 -3.71 -6.03 10.95
CA VAL A 80 -5.08 -5.55 10.71
C VAL A 80 -5.94 -5.93 11.92
N VAL A 81 -6.30 -4.96 12.75
CA VAL A 81 -7.07 -5.20 13.97
C VAL A 81 -8.56 -4.99 13.73
N GLY A 82 -9.37 -5.95 14.13
CA GLY A 82 -10.84 -5.91 14.02
C GLY A 82 -11.47 -7.14 14.67
N ARG A 83 -12.80 -7.18 14.72
CA ARG A 83 -13.53 -8.21 15.48
C ARG A 83 -13.71 -9.54 14.75
N ALA A 84 -13.84 -9.52 13.43
CA ALA A 84 -14.06 -10.71 12.62
C ALA A 84 -12.73 -11.38 12.26
N HIS A 85 -12.08 -12.06 13.20
CA HIS A 85 -10.79 -12.71 13.00
C HIS A 85 -10.76 -13.57 11.73
N ALA A 86 -9.65 -13.54 11.00
CA ALA A 86 -9.41 -14.20 9.70
C ALA A 86 -10.37 -13.79 8.57
N ALA A 87 -11.29 -12.85 8.79
CA ALA A 87 -12.13 -12.35 7.72
C ALA A 87 -11.30 -11.60 6.67
N PRO A 88 -11.51 -11.86 5.37
CA PRO A 88 -10.85 -11.15 4.30
C PRO A 88 -11.33 -9.70 4.25
N VAL A 89 -10.41 -8.78 4.05
CA VAL A 89 -10.68 -7.36 3.88
C VAL A 89 -9.85 -6.80 2.73
N GLU A 90 -10.47 -5.92 1.98
CA GLU A 90 -9.78 -5.12 0.99
C GLU A 90 -9.35 -3.81 1.62
N LEU A 91 -8.07 -3.50 1.49
CA LEU A 91 -7.46 -2.25 1.90
C LEU A 91 -6.90 -1.54 0.68
N ARG A 92 -6.76 -0.24 0.75
CA ARG A 92 -6.09 0.57 -0.26
C ARG A 92 -4.88 1.24 0.37
N GLN A 93 -3.71 0.97 -0.19
CA GLN A 93 -2.49 1.72 0.10
C GLN A 93 -2.41 2.90 -0.84
N VAL A 94 -2.17 4.08 -0.30
CA VAL A 94 -1.85 5.29 -1.06
C VAL A 94 -0.44 5.72 -0.70
N VAL A 95 0.41 5.93 -1.70
CA VAL A 95 1.75 6.49 -1.53
C VAL A 95 1.74 7.89 -2.11
N ILE A 96 1.92 8.90 -1.26
CA ILE A 96 1.99 10.31 -1.66
C ILE A 96 3.46 10.69 -1.80
N PHE A 97 3.82 11.21 -2.96
CA PHE A 97 5.19 11.58 -3.31
C PHE A 97 5.51 13.02 -2.90
N PRO A 98 6.78 13.34 -2.59
CA PRO A 98 7.20 14.71 -2.32
C PRO A 98 6.99 15.61 -3.53
N SER A 99 6.75 16.92 -3.30
CA SER A 99 6.60 17.90 -4.38
C SER A 99 7.90 17.98 -5.20
N PRO A 100 7.82 18.06 -6.56
CA PRO A 100 6.61 18.23 -7.39
C PRO A 100 5.88 16.93 -7.73
N GLY A 101 6.34 15.76 -7.30
CA GLY A 101 5.89 14.42 -7.67
C GLY A 101 6.92 13.68 -8.51
N LEU A 102 6.58 12.46 -8.92
CA LEU A 102 7.41 11.65 -9.82
C LEU A 102 7.07 11.98 -11.28
N THR A 103 8.08 12.05 -12.15
CA THR A 103 7.89 12.27 -13.58
C THR A 103 8.42 11.06 -14.34
N PRO A 104 7.60 10.01 -14.55
CA PRO A 104 7.98 8.86 -15.36
C PRO A 104 8.31 9.26 -16.78
N SER A 105 9.21 8.52 -17.44
CA SER A 105 9.62 8.80 -18.83
C SER A 105 8.45 8.73 -19.81
N SER A 106 7.36 8.04 -19.46
CA SER A 106 6.13 7.92 -20.25
C SER A 106 5.17 9.10 -20.08
N SER A 107 5.44 10.03 -19.14
CA SER A 107 4.54 11.15 -18.82
C SER A 107 5.30 12.48 -18.77
N SER A 108 4.70 13.53 -19.33
CA SER A 108 5.19 14.91 -19.19
C SER A 108 4.67 15.60 -17.92
N LYS A 109 3.75 14.97 -17.18
CA LYS A 109 3.13 15.54 -15.98
C LYS A 109 3.58 14.78 -14.75
N PRO A 110 3.92 15.47 -13.64
CA PRO A 110 4.23 14.81 -12.38
C PRO A 110 3.05 14.02 -11.83
N VAL A 111 3.31 12.80 -11.40
CA VAL A 111 2.40 11.95 -10.62
C VAL A 111 2.62 12.26 -9.15
N ARG A 112 1.58 12.64 -8.42
CA ARG A 112 1.70 13.04 -7.01
C ARG A 112 1.41 11.94 -6.03
N GLN A 113 0.73 10.91 -6.46
CA GLN A 113 0.41 9.74 -5.64
C GLN A 113 0.23 8.50 -6.49
N ASP A 114 0.35 7.35 -5.86
CA ASP A 114 0.07 6.05 -6.43
C ASP A 114 -0.80 5.23 -5.48
N GLU A 115 -1.65 4.37 -6.03
CA GLU A 115 -2.63 3.61 -5.25
C GLU A 115 -2.54 2.11 -5.57
N PHE A 116 -2.63 1.30 -4.52
CA PHE A 116 -2.58 -0.15 -4.60
C PHE A 116 -3.73 -0.77 -3.82
N VAL A 117 -4.38 -1.76 -4.39
CA VAL A 117 -5.33 -2.58 -3.67
C VAL A 117 -4.58 -3.72 -2.98
N LEU A 118 -4.79 -3.85 -1.68
CA LEU A 118 -4.19 -4.87 -0.83
C LEU A 118 -5.27 -5.82 -0.33
N GLN A 119 -5.05 -7.12 -0.49
CA GLN A 119 -5.87 -8.14 0.15
C GLN A 119 -5.25 -8.53 1.49
N ALA A 120 -6.00 -8.37 2.56
CA ALA A 120 -5.54 -8.65 3.92
C ALA A 120 -6.58 -9.47 4.69
N ARG A 121 -6.22 -9.92 5.89
CA ARG A 121 -7.14 -10.60 6.81
C ARG A 121 -7.04 -9.97 8.20
N ILE A 122 -8.18 -9.84 8.86
CA ILE A 122 -8.23 -9.34 10.25
C ILE A 122 -7.48 -10.30 11.16
N GLY A 123 -6.58 -9.77 12.00
CA GLY A 123 -5.72 -10.53 12.91
C GLY A 123 -4.43 -11.04 12.28
N GLU A 124 -4.20 -10.80 10.99
CA GLU A 124 -2.97 -11.20 10.31
C GLU A 124 -2.04 -10.01 10.06
N THR A 125 -0.75 -10.32 9.92
CA THR A 125 0.27 -9.34 9.55
C THR A 125 0.32 -9.17 8.04
N SER A 126 0.28 -7.93 7.60
CA SER A 126 0.43 -7.51 6.21
C SER A 126 1.66 -6.63 6.04
N TYR A 127 2.03 -6.37 4.79
CA TYR A 127 3.20 -5.60 4.42
C TYR A 127 2.84 -4.55 3.37
N ALA A 128 3.35 -3.34 3.53
CA ALA A 128 3.20 -2.24 2.59
C ALA A 128 4.57 -1.60 2.34
N SER A 129 4.95 -1.44 1.09
CA SER A 129 6.27 -0.90 0.73
C SER A 129 6.25 -0.18 -0.61
N TYR A 130 7.37 0.49 -0.86
CA TYR A 130 7.76 1.03 -2.15
C TYR A 130 9.24 0.70 -2.41
N THR A 131 9.59 0.43 -3.66
CA THR A 131 10.99 0.26 -4.06
C THR A 131 11.34 1.35 -5.07
N LEU A 132 12.45 2.04 -4.85
CA LEU A 132 13.01 3.00 -5.80
C LEU A 132 13.69 2.22 -6.93
N GLU A 133 13.08 2.12 -8.08
CA GLU A 133 13.57 1.31 -9.20
C GLU A 133 14.17 2.13 -10.33
N ASP A 134 13.64 3.33 -10.53
CA ASP A 134 14.01 4.21 -11.62
C ASP A 134 14.60 5.53 -11.12
N ALA A 135 15.42 6.16 -11.94
CA ALA A 135 16.05 7.44 -11.58
C ALA A 135 15.02 8.55 -11.28
N PHE A 136 13.85 8.53 -11.95
CA PHE A 136 12.79 9.53 -11.71
C PHE A 136 12.11 9.35 -10.33
N GLU A 137 12.32 8.23 -9.66
CA GLU A 137 11.79 7.94 -8.31
C GLU A 137 12.72 8.42 -7.20
N LEU A 138 13.96 8.81 -7.53
CA LEU A 138 14.95 9.28 -6.56
C LEU A 138 14.67 10.73 -6.13
N VAL A 139 13.42 11.05 -5.81
CA VAL A 139 12.98 12.39 -5.41
C VAL A 139 13.11 12.53 -3.91
N PRO A 140 14.02 13.41 -3.41
CA PRO A 140 14.16 13.65 -1.98
C PRO A 140 12.94 14.35 -1.40
N GLY A 141 12.63 14.06 -0.13
CA GLY A 141 11.53 14.66 0.59
C GLY A 141 10.70 13.64 1.36
N GLU A 142 9.53 14.06 1.78
CA GLU A 142 8.62 13.22 2.55
C GLU A 142 7.76 12.35 1.64
N TRP A 143 7.86 11.05 1.85
CA TRP A 143 7.05 10.01 1.22
C TRP A 143 6.04 9.54 2.25
N VAL A 144 4.76 9.74 1.98
CA VAL A 144 3.69 9.43 2.93
C VAL A 144 2.91 8.22 2.45
N PHE A 145 2.83 7.20 3.29
CA PHE A 145 2.03 6.01 3.07
C PHE A 145 0.76 6.09 3.90
N GLU A 146 -0.37 5.84 3.26
CA GLU A 146 -1.66 5.77 3.91
C GLU A 146 -2.32 4.42 3.66
N ILE A 147 -2.98 3.89 4.68
CA ILE A 147 -3.82 2.68 4.57
C ILE A 147 -5.26 3.09 4.78
N TRP A 148 -6.12 2.69 3.85
CA TRP A 148 -7.53 3.02 3.82
C TRP A 148 -8.40 1.78 3.74
N GLN A 149 -9.59 1.82 4.36
CA GLN A 149 -10.69 0.91 4.08
C GLN A 149 -11.88 1.74 3.57
N GLY A 150 -12.25 1.54 2.31
CA GLY A 150 -13.22 2.43 1.63
C GLY A 150 -12.77 3.89 1.70
N ASN A 151 -13.58 4.75 2.30
CA ASN A 151 -13.29 6.18 2.48
C ASN A 151 -12.69 6.53 3.84
N ARG A 152 -12.37 5.53 4.67
CA ARG A 152 -11.81 5.75 6.01
C ARG A 152 -10.31 5.50 6.01
N LYS A 153 -9.53 6.53 6.30
CA LYS A 153 -8.10 6.41 6.55
C LYS A 153 -7.86 5.74 7.91
N LEU A 154 -7.12 4.65 7.90
CA LEU A 154 -6.83 3.83 9.07
C LEU A 154 -5.49 4.16 9.70
N ALA A 155 -4.49 4.48 8.86
CA ALA A 155 -3.13 4.74 9.31
C ALA A 155 -2.36 5.60 8.32
N THR A 156 -1.32 6.26 8.83
CA THR A 156 -0.35 7.03 8.05
C THR A 156 1.06 6.74 8.57
N GLN A 157 2.01 6.54 7.66
CA GLN A 157 3.43 6.37 7.95
C GLN A 157 4.24 7.25 7.00
N THR A 158 5.15 8.07 7.53
CA THR A 158 6.03 8.94 6.74
C THR A 158 7.46 8.44 6.79
N PHE A 159 8.12 8.46 5.62
CA PHE A 159 9.55 8.29 5.45
C PHE A 159 10.15 9.52 4.79
N ARG A 160 11.38 9.86 5.12
CA ARG A 160 12.14 10.93 4.49
C ARG A 160 13.20 10.31 3.57
N VAL A 161 13.02 10.48 2.28
CA VAL A 161 14.03 10.07 1.30
C VAL A 161 15.06 11.18 1.17
N GLU A 162 16.35 10.85 1.28
CA GLU A 162 17.46 11.81 1.20
C GLU A 162 18.50 11.33 0.18
N ARG A 163 19.10 12.28 -0.53
CA ARG A 163 20.28 11.97 -1.36
C ARG A 163 21.42 11.57 -0.45
N MET A 164 22.13 10.52 -0.83
CA MET A 164 23.37 10.20 -0.18
C MET A 164 24.34 11.35 -0.45
N SER A 165 24.75 12.07 0.59
CA SER A 165 25.89 12.96 0.47
C SER A 165 27.12 12.08 0.22
N ASN A 166 27.78 12.24 -0.91
CA ASN A 166 29.12 11.72 -1.08
C ASN A 166 29.99 12.47 -0.08
N ALA A 167 30.13 11.91 1.13
CA ALA A 167 31.10 12.37 2.11
C ALA A 167 32.49 11.92 1.65
N CYS A 168 33.00 12.53 0.59
CA CYS A 168 34.40 12.63 0.21
C CYS A 168 34.56 13.99 -0.43
N ASP A 169 34.51 15.03 0.40
CA ASP A 169 35.26 16.23 0.13
C ASP A 169 36.71 15.88 0.50
N PRO A 170 37.64 15.70 -0.47
CA PRO A 170 39.04 15.52 -0.11
C PRO A 170 39.49 16.82 0.51
N CYS A 171 40.06 16.69 1.68
CA CYS A 171 40.79 17.71 2.39
C CYS A 171 41.52 18.68 1.43
N GLU A 172 40.97 19.84 1.19
CA GLU A 172 41.81 20.99 0.85
C GLU A 172 42.59 21.34 2.12
N GLY A 173 43.81 20.90 2.13
CA GLY A 173 44.75 21.21 3.20
C GLY A 173 46.17 21.08 2.70
N PHE A 174 46.75 22.20 2.53
CA PHE A 174 48.19 22.59 2.43
C PHE A 174 48.68 22.94 1.06
#